data_f6401fe3a75729bafc1671db7d4699bd
#
_entry.id   f6401fe3a75729bafc1671db7d4699bd
#
_cell.length_a   1.000
_cell.length_b   1.000
_cell.length_c   1.000
_cell.angle_alpha   90.00
_cell.angle_beta   90.00
_cell.angle_gamma   90.00
#
_symmetry.space_group_name_H-M   'P 1'
#
loop_
_entity.id
_entity.type
_entity.pdbx_description
1 polymer ?
#
loop_
_entity_poly.entity_id
_entity_poly.type
_entity_poly.pdbx_seq_one_letter_code
_entity_poly.pdbx_strand_id
1 'polypeptide(L)'
;MRASILAAVTALLLVSATTAHAQAAFIKDNVGKMIRKIGVHANTSFRAPVDRNVTEGRAYGLSVGLSPGETNGWRYPFALSFFTEHLRTPDGTRFAKLRGRALLGGIGYGWHFGKLSTGVSLQAGYGVYSLHGEGDVFGALDVIAGPVTMDVSDTWLLRPQLKAEYFLTRKITVRVSGDYVLTHPDIVVTTAAGQISNRWDASNFHANVGIGVYPFHK
;
A
#
# COMPACT_ATOMS: atom_id res chain seq x y z
N MET A 1 12.84 19.48 -3.11
CA MET A 1 12.56 18.03 -3.25
C MET A 1 11.21 17.67 -3.89
N ARG A 2 10.26 18.60 -4.09
CA ARG A 2 8.95 18.29 -4.72
C ARG A 2 8.97 18.21 -6.26
N ALA A 3 9.99 18.75 -6.91
CA ALA A 3 10.10 18.77 -8.39
C ALA A 3 10.62 17.45 -9.00
N SER A 4 11.34 16.63 -8.24
CA SER A 4 12.00 15.43 -8.76
C SER A 4 11.05 14.23 -8.96
N ILE A 5 9.95 14.18 -8.23
CA ILE A 5 8.98 13.08 -8.32
C ILE A 5 8.08 13.24 -9.56
N LEU A 6 7.74 14.46 -9.93
CA LEU A 6 6.96 14.73 -11.14
C LEU A 6 7.76 14.41 -12.40
N ALA A 7 9.07 14.65 -12.40
CA ALA A 7 9.95 14.37 -13.52
C ALA A 7 10.11 12.87 -13.80
N ALA A 8 10.13 12.03 -12.75
CA ALA A 8 10.26 10.58 -12.91
C ALA A 8 9.00 9.92 -13.49
N VAL A 9 7.82 10.45 -13.17
CA VAL A 9 6.55 9.96 -13.74
C VAL A 9 6.38 10.40 -15.20
N THR A 10 6.86 11.59 -15.54
CA THR A 10 6.80 12.12 -16.90
C THR A 10 7.83 11.47 -17.82
N ALA A 11 9.01 11.11 -17.31
CA ALA A 11 10.04 10.43 -18.09
C ALA A 11 9.66 9.00 -18.52
N LEU A 12 8.78 8.34 -17.76
CA LEU A 12 8.26 7.00 -18.14
C LEU A 12 7.25 7.07 -19.31
N LEU A 13 6.77 8.25 -19.66
CA LEU A 13 5.79 8.48 -20.75
C LEU A 13 6.42 9.00 -22.04
N LEU A 14 7.70 9.32 -22.07
CA LEU A 14 8.35 10.05 -23.16
C LEU A 14 9.51 9.30 -23.83
N VAL A 15 9.46 7.99 -23.98
CA VAL A 15 10.47 7.28 -24.80
C VAL A 15 9.89 6.96 -26.17
N SER A 16 10.46 7.66 -27.13
CA SER A 16 10.57 7.44 -28.59
C SER A 16 9.48 7.96 -29.53
N ALA A 17 9.77 9.13 -30.07
CA ALA A 17 9.18 9.65 -31.29
C ALA A 17 10.09 9.25 -32.50
N THR A 18 9.78 8.12 -33.15
CA THR A 18 10.18 7.90 -34.55
C THR A 18 9.29 6.83 -35.18
N THR A 19 8.69 7.16 -36.32
CA THR A 19 7.78 6.41 -37.19
C THR A 19 6.31 6.39 -36.76
N ALA A 20 5.63 7.51 -37.00
CA ALA A 20 4.28 7.80 -36.47
C ALA A 20 3.13 6.86 -36.94
N HIS A 21 3.17 6.25 -38.11
CA HIS A 21 2.03 5.46 -38.61
C HIS A 21 2.03 3.99 -38.16
N ALA A 22 3.15 3.33 -38.15
CA ALA A 22 3.26 1.94 -37.65
C ALA A 22 3.10 1.89 -36.13
N GLN A 23 3.57 2.93 -35.42
CA GLN A 23 3.38 3.07 -33.98
C GLN A 23 1.93 3.35 -33.61
N ALA A 24 1.17 4.12 -34.35
CA ALA A 24 -0.22 4.41 -34.06
C ALA A 24 -1.09 3.16 -34.12
N ALA A 25 -0.90 2.29 -35.10
CA ALA A 25 -1.61 1.01 -35.18
C ALA A 25 -1.18 0.04 -34.08
N PHE A 26 0.12 -0.07 -33.82
CA PHE A 26 0.69 -0.88 -32.73
C PHE A 26 0.24 -0.40 -31.36
N ILE A 27 0.24 0.93 -31.12
CA ILE A 27 -0.23 1.56 -29.88
C ILE A 27 -1.74 1.33 -29.74
N LYS A 28 -2.55 1.55 -30.78
CA LYS A 28 -4.00 1.37 -30.73
C LYS A 28 -4.39 -0.07 -30.38
N ASP A 29 -3.75 -1.06 -30.98
CA ASP A 29 -4.02 -2.48 -30.71
C ASP A 29 -3.52 -2.91 -29.34
N ASN A 30 -2.33 -2.48 -28.93
CA ASN A 30 -1.74 -2.87 -27.64
C ASN A 30 -2.34 -2.07 -26.48
N VAL A 31 -2.63 -0.79 -26.65
CA VAL A 31 -3.35 0.02 -25.66
C VAL A 31 -4.78 -0.51 -25.48
N GLY A 32 -5.48 -0.86 -26.58
CA GLY A 32 -6.78 -1.49 -26.48
C GLY A 32 -6.77 -2.83 -25.73
N LYS A 33 -5.76 -3.66 -25.96
CA LYS A 33 -5.55 -4.92 -25.23
C LYS A 33 -5.14 -4.66 -23.76
N MET A 34 -4.35 -3.64 -23.50
CA MET A 34 -3.88 -3.25 -22.17
C MET A 34 -5.00 -2.65 -21.33
N ILE A 35 -5.82 -1.78 -21.90
CA ILE A 35 -7.00 -1.18 -21.24
C ILE A 35 -7.99 -2.25 -20.78
N ARG A 36 -8.21 -3.29 -21.58
CA ARG A 36 -9.10 -4.41 -21.21
C ARG A 36 -8.60 -5.22 -20.01
N LYS A 37 -7.32 -5.09 -19.66
CA LYS A 37 -6.68 -5.78 -18.54
C LYS A 37 -6.65 -4.94 -17.26
N ILE A 38 -7.16 -3.72 -17.28
CA ILE A 38 -7.20 -2.85 -16.10
C ILE A 38 -8.30 -3.34 -15.17
N GLY A 39 -7.90 -3.72 -13.97
CA GLY A 39 -8.79 -3.99 -12.86
C GLY A 39 -8.60 -2.95 -11.76
N VAL A 40 -9.70 -2.44 -11.22
CA VAL A 40 -9.72 -1.54 -10.07
C VAL A 40 -10.31 -2.31 -8.89
N HIS A 41 -9.63 -2.29 -7.76
CA HIS A 41 -10.03 -3.04 -6.58
C HIS A 41 -10.07 -2.14 -5.36
N ALA A 42 -11.17 -2.22 -4.62
CA ALA A 42 -11.29 -1.64 -3.29
C ALA A 42 -11.23 -2.78 -2.25
N ASN A 43 -10.46 -2.61 -1.21
CA ASN A 43 -10.28 -3.62 -0.18
C ASN A 43 -10.27 -3.00 1.22
N THR A 44 -10.70 -3.79 2.18
CA THR A 44 -10.47 -3.56 3.61
C THR A 44 -9.50 -4.62 4.13
N SER A 45 -8.67 -4.24 5.06
CA SER A 45 -7.62 -5.11 5.61
C SER A 45 -7.74 -5.18 7.13
N PHE A 46 -7.56 -6.39 7.64
CA PHE A 46 -7.26 -6.63 9.04
C PHE A 46 -5.74 -6.73 9.15
N ARG A 47 -5.17 -6.01 10.11
CA ARG A 47 -3.74 -5.93 10.32
C ARG A 47 -3.38 -6.60 11.64
N ALA A 48 -2.40 -7.49 11.59
CA ALA A 48 -1.78 -8.09 12.76
C ALA A 48 -0.32 -7.62 12.83
N PRO A 49 0.00 -6.64 13.69
CA PRO A 49 1.34 -6.13 13.83
C PRO A 49 2.28 -7.18 14.43
N VAL A 50 3.55 -7.12 14.05
CA VAL A 50 4.60 -7.96 14.64
C VAL A 50 4.98 -7.43 16.02
N ASP A 51 5.01 -6.11 16.18
CA ASP A 51 5.25 -5.48 17.47
C ASP A 51 4.03 -5.59 18.38
N ARG A 52 4.22 -6.16 19.57
CA ARG A 52 3.17 -6.35 20.59
C ARG A 52 2.64 -5.04 21.20
N ASN A 53 3.39 -3.95 21.07
CA ASN A 53 3.00 -2.62 21.55
C ASN A 53 2.07 -1.89 20.56
N VAL A 54 1.79 -2.49 19.42
CA VAL A 54 0.84 -1.99 18.43
C VAL A 54 -0.41 -2.83 18.46
N THR A 55 -1.56 -2.19 18.43
CA THR A 55 -2.82 -2.92 18.34
C THR A 55 -3.13 -3.32 16.93
N GLU A 56 -3.96 -4.35 16.79
CA GLU A 56 -4.64 -4.68 15.55
C GLU A 56 -5.28 -3.43 14.96
N GLY A 57 -4.90 -3.10 13.73
CA GLY A 57 -5.38 -1.93 13.02
C GLY A 57 -6.31 -2.33 11.88
N ARG A 58 -7.01 -1.33 11.35
CA ARG A 58 -7.77 -1.46 10.10
C ARG A 58 -7.08 -0.63 9.03
N ALA A 59 -7.00 -1.20 7.84
CA ALA A 59 -6.57 -0.47 6.67
C ALA A 59 -7.62 -0.55 5.57
N TYR A 60 -7.64 0.47 4.73
CA TYR A 60 -8.45 0.53 3.52
C TYR A 60 -7.50 0.77 2.36
N GLY A 61 -7.74 0.09 1.26
CA GLY A 61 -6.88 0.22 0.11
C GLY A 61 -7.67 0.34 -1.19
N LEU A 62 -7.13 1.14 -2.09
CA LEU A 62 -7.50 1.17 -3.48
C LEU A 62 -6.33 0.62 -4.28
N SER A 63 -6.56 -0.37 -5.11
CA SER A 63 -5.53 -0.89 -5.99
C SER A 63 -6.00 -0.89 -7.43
N VAL A 64 -5.11 -0.47 -8.30
CA VAL A 64 -5.28 -0.56 -9.75
C VAL A 64 -4.22 -1.53 -10.25
N GLY A 65 -4.60 -2.48 -11.07
CA GLY A 65 -3.65 -3.44 -11.59
C GLY A 65 -3.88 -3.74 -13.05
N LEU A 66 -2.80 -3.86 -13.79
CA LEU A 66 -2.80 -4.49 -15.10
C LEU A 66 -2.76 -6.00 -14.87
N SER A 67 -3.88 -6.66 -15.13
CA SER A 67 -3.99 -8.10 -15.04
C SER A 67 -4.27 -8.67 -16.42
N PRO A 68 -3.68 -9.80 -16.80
CA PRO A 68 -4.00 -10.45 -18.06
C PRO A 68 -5.46 -10.95 -18.15
N GLY A 69 -6.28 -10.67 -17.13
CA GLY A 69 -7.66 -11.13 -17.08
C GLY A 69 -7.75 -12.63 -16.85
N GLU A 70 -8.38 -13.34 -17.79
CA GLU A 70 -8.62 -14.79 -17.73
C GLU A 70 -7.42 -15.65 -18.17
N THR A 71 -6.21 -15.09 -18.27
CA THR A 71 -5.02 -15.82 -18.70
C THR A 71 -3.94 -15.83 -17.62
N ASN A 72 -3.12 -16.88 -17.64
CA ASN A 72 -1.89 -16.92 -16.85
C ASN A 72 -0.91 -15.85 -17.35
N GLY A 73 -0.17 -15.25 -16.44
CA GLY A 73 0.86 -14.31 -16.86
C GLY A 73 1.23 -13.24 -15.84
N TRP A 74 2.11 -12.37 -16.28
CA TRP A 74 2.64 -11.28 -15.51
C TRP A 74 1.58 -10.23 -15.19
N ARG A 75 1.67 -9.66 -14.00
CA ARG A 75 0.76 -8.64 -13.48
C ARG A 75 1.57 -7.51 -12.90
N TYR A 76 1.06 -6.30 -13.05
CA TYR A 76 1.69 -5.08 -12.56
C TYR A 76 0.72 -4.35 -11.63
N PRO A 77 0.71 -4.72 -10.33
CA PRO A 77 -0.15 -4.10 -9.35
C PRO A 77 0.38 -2.72 -8.95
N PHE A 78 -0.55 -1.77 -8.82
CA PHE A 78 -0.34 -0.49 -8.14
C PHE A 78 -1.36 -0.40 -7.02
N ALA A 79 -0.94 0.09 -5.86
CA ALA A 79 -1.82 0.20 -4.71
C ALA A 79 -1.59 1.52 -3.99
N LEU A 80 -2.69 2.13 -3.57
CA LEU A 80 -2.74 3.21 -2.61
C LEU A 80 -3.39 2.65 -1.34
N SER A 81 -2.67 2.67 -0.24
CA SER A 81 -3.13 2.17 1.05
C SER A 81 -3.26 3.30 2.04
N PHE A 82 -4.32 3.25 2.85
CA PHE A 82 -4.55 4.13 4.00
C PHE A 82 -4.74 3.25 5.22
N PHE A 83 -4.07 3.58 6.30
CA PHE A 83 -4.20 2.81 7.51
C PHE A 83 -4.17 3.68 8.76
N THR A 84 -4.74 3.13 9.82
CA THR A 84 -4.72 3.73 11.14
C THR A 84 -4.45 2.64 12.16
N GLU A 85 -3.52 2.89 13.06
CA GLU A 85 -3.14 2.01 14.18
C GLU A 85 -3.10 2.81 15.46
N HIS A 86 -3.27 2.12 16.58
CA HIS A 86 -3.11 2.71 17.90
C HIS A 86 -1.89 2.09 18.57
N LEU A 87 -1.00 2.94 19.05
CA LEU A 87 0.13 2.54 19.87
C LEU A 87 -0.32 2.42 21.32
N ARG A 88 0.15 1.38 22.00
CA ARG A 88 -0.17 1.12 23.41
C ARG A 88 1.09 0.99 24.23
N THR A 89 0.97 1.38 25.47
CA THR A 89 1.94 1.07 26.53
C THR A 89 1.85 -0.42 26.89
N PRO A 90 2.84 -1.01 27.55
CA PRO A 90 2.83 -2.42 27.96
C PRO A 90 1.61 -2.82 28.83
N ASP A 91 1.02 -1.88 29.55
CA ASP A 91 -0.22 -2.05 30.33
C ASP A 91 -1.50 -1.99 29.49
N GLY A 92 -1.38 -1.74 28.18
CA GLY A 92 -2.48 -1.71 27.24
C GLY A 92 -3.13 -0.35 27.04
N THR A 93 -2.67 0.71 27.71
CA THR A 93 -3.22 2.06 27.56
C THR A 93 -2.83 2.65 26.21
N ARG A 94 -3.79 3.20 25.48
CA ARG A 94 -3.52 3.89 24.20
C ARG A 94 -2.87 5.24 24.48
N PHE A 95 -1.75 5.50 23.81
CA PHE A 95 -1.06 6.78 23.97
C PHE A 95 -0.87 7.54 22.66
N ALA A 96 -0.94 6.87 21.52
CA ALA A 96 -0.80 7.55 20.24
C ALA A 96 -1.58 6.83 19.12
N LYS A 97 -1.89 7.60 18.09
CA LYS A 97 -2.55 7.15 16.87
C LYS A 97 -1.63 7.40 15.68
N LEU A 98 -1.23 6.31 15.04
CA LEU A 98 -0.47 6.33 13.81
C LEU A 98 -1.43 6.32 12.62
N ARG A 99 -1.27 7.26 11.71
CA ARG A 99 -1.92 7.26 10.40
C ARG A 99 -0.85 7.11 9.34
N GLY A 100 -1.10 6.27 8.34
CA GLY A 100 -0.18 6.10 7.23
C GLY A 100 -0.89 6.08 5.89
N ARG A 101 -0.16 6.53 4.88
CA ARG A 101 -0.53 6.45 3.47
C ARG A 101 0.64 5.85 2.73
N ALA A 102 0.41 4.87 1.88
CA ALA A 102 1.47 4.25 1.12
C ALA A 102 1.09 4.12 -0.35
N LEU A 103 2.03 4.47 -1.22
CA LEU A 103 1.95 4.21 -2.64
C LEU A 103 2.91 3.06 -2.97
N LEU A 104 2.38 2.00 -3.57
CA LEU A 104 3.14 0.81 -3.92
C LEU A 104 2.96 0.48 -5.39
N GLY A 105 4.04 -0.01 -5.99
CA GLY A 105 4.04 -0.58 -7.33
C GLY A 105 4.81 -1.88 -7.32
N GLY A 106 4.55 -2.77 -8.28
CA GLY A 106 5.26 -4.04 -8.26
C GLY A 106 5.01 -4.93 -9.46
N ILE A 107 5.49 -6.14 -9.32
CA ILE A 107 5.39 -7.19 -10.30
C ILE A 107 4.85 -8.46 -9.64
N GLY A 108 4.10 -9.23 -10.38
CA GLY A 108 3.59 -10.50 -9.92
C GLY A 108 3.28 -11.46 -11.05
N TYR A 109 2.92 -12.66 -10.69
CA TYR A 109 2.45 -13.66 -11.62
C TYR A 109 1.11 -14.22 -11.15
N GLY A 110 0.21 -14.49 -12.08
CA GLY A 110 -1.10 -15.01 -11.78
C GLY A 110 -1.48 -16.20 -12.64
N TRP A 111 -2.23 -17.08 -12.03
CA TRP A 111 -2.81 -18.27 -12.64
C TRP A 111 -4.32 -18.12 -12.69
N HIS A 112 -4.92 -18.66 -13.72
CA HIS A 112 -6.36 -18.59 -13.95
C HIS A 112 -6.94 -20.00 -14.09
N PHE A 113 -8.01 -20.27 -13.33
CA PHE A 113 -8.67 -21.57 -13.27
C PHE A 113 -10.20 -21.35 -13.39
N GLY A 114 -10.70 -21.18 -14.60
CA GLY A 114 -12.10 -20.88 -14.84
C GLY A 114 -12.52 -19.54 -14.21
N LYS A 115 -13.36 -19.57 -13.16
CA LYS A 115 -13.77 -18.36 -12.43
C LYS A 115 -12.82 -17.94 -11.32
N LEU A 116 -11.83 -18.75 -11.00
CA LEU A 116 -10.85 -18.47 -9.96
C LEU A 116 -9.54 -17.98 -10.58
N SER A 117 -9.01 -16.91 -10.06
CA SER A 117 -7.68 -16.41 -10.38
C SER A 117 -6.86 -16.30 -9.11
N THR A 118 -5.69 -16.88 -9.09
CA THR A 118 -4.74 -16.78 -7.97
C THR A 118 -3.48 -16.07 -8.42
N GLY A 119 -2.65 -15.66 -7.49
CA GLY A 119 -1.38 -15.04 -7.87
C GLY A 119 -0.53 -14.64 -6.69
N VAL A 120 0.73 -14.44 -7.03
CA VAL A 120 1.75 -13.90 -6.14
C VAL A 120 2.24 -12.57 -6.68
N SER A 121 2.63 -11.66 -5.81
CA SER A 121 3.26 -10.41 -6.22
C SER A 121 4.24 -9.91 -5.17
N LEU A 122 5.22 -9.16 -5.63
CA LEU A 122 6.14 -8.40 -4.81
C LEU A 122 5.95 -6.93 -5.18
N GLN A 123 5.66 -6.11 -4.20
CA GLN A 123 5.45 -4.69 -4.38
C GLN A 123 6.43 -3.93 -3.48
N ALA A 124 6.93 -2.82 -3.99
CA ALA A 124 7.75 -1.88 -3.24
C ALA A 124 7.13 -0.50 -3.34
N GLY A 125 7.35 0.33 -2.35
CA GLY A 125 6.77 1.65 -2.34
C GLY A 125 7.27 2.52 -1.21
N TYR A 126 6.59 3.65 -1.04
CA TYR A 126 6.93 4.65 -0.06
C TYR A 126 5.72 4.97 0.81
N GLY A 127 5.93 4.98 2.12
CA GLY A 127 4.93 5.29 3.12
C GLY A 127 5.20 6.62 3.78
N VAL A 128 4.14 7.42 3.87
CA VAL A 128 4.11 8.69 4.60
C VAL A 128 3.31 8.46 5.87
N TYR A 129 3.89 8.82 6.99
CA TYR A 129 3.32 8.57 8.30
C TYR A 129 3.04 9.87 9.04
N SER A 130 2.04 9.84 9.92
CA SER A 130 1.78 10.90 10.89
C SER A 130 1.36 10.31 12.22
N LEU A 131 1.96 10.79 13.29
CA LEU A 131 1.69 10.36 14.65
C LEU A 131 0.94 11.47 15.38
N HIS A 132 -0.09 11.10 16.12
CA HIS A 132 -0.86 12.02 16.96
C HIS A 132 -0.95 11.42 18.35
N GLY A 133 -0.56 12.18 19.36
CA GLY A 133 -0.76 11.79 20.75
C GLY A 133 -2.24 11.62 21.08
N GLU A 134 -2.57 10.59 21.84
CA GLU A 134 -3.93 10.33 22.34
C GLU A 134 -3.89 10.08 23.85
N GLY A 135 -4.89 10.62 24.56
CA GLY A 135 -5.14 10.36 25.99
C GLY A 135 -4.25 11.14 26.95
N ASP A 136 -4.49 10.86 28.25
CA ASP A 136 -3.88 11.58 29.38
C ASP A 136 -2.38 11.32 29.55
N VAL A 137 -1.87 10.26 28.94
CA VAL A 137 -0.44 9.90 29.02
C VAL A 137 0.42 10.98 28.37
N PHE A 138 -0.02 11.55 27.24
CA PHE A 138 0.67 12.65 26.59
C PHE A 138 0.65 13.93 27.43
N GLY A 139 -0.52 14.24 27.99
CA GLY A 139 -0.66 15.37 28.92
C GLY A 139 0.21 15.24 30.20
N ALA A 140 0.32 14.02 30.74
CA ALA A 140 1.19 13.76 31.87
C ALA A 140 2.68 13.89 31.50
N LEU A 141 3.09 13.45 30.32
CA LEU A 141 4.47 13.62 29.83
C LEU A 141 4.80 15.11 29.62
N ASP A 142 3.89 15.90 29.05
CA ASP A 142 4.06 17.34 28.88
C ASP A 142 4.28 18.06 30.21
N VAL A 143 3.58 17.64 31.28
CA VAL A 143 3.73 18.22 32.62
C VAL A 143 5.09 17.89 33.24
N ILE A 144 5.62 16.67 33.01
CA ILE A 144 6.86 16.17 33.63
C ILE A 144 8.10 16.59 32.84
N ALA A 145 8.05 16.49 31.50
CA ALA A 145 9.20 16.66 30.60
C ALA A 145 9.15 17.93 29.74
N GLY A 146 8.13 18.81 29.96
CA GLY A 146 7.85 19.92 29.06
C GLY A 146 7.23 19.45 27.74
N PRO A 147 7.06 20.33 26.75
CA PRO A 147 6.44 19.99 25.49
C PRO A 147 7.11 18.80 24.82
N VAL A 148 6.35 17.71 24.66
CA VAL A 148 6.82 16.49 24.01
C VAL A 148 6.20 16.41 22.61
N THR A 149 7.04 16.33 21.58
CA THR A 149 6.59 16.05 20.23
C THR A 149 7.13 14.69 19.78
N MET A 150 6.27 13.92 19.12
CA MET A 150 6.63 12.65 18.51
C MET A 150 6.37 12.71 17.01
N ASP A 151 7.36 12.28 16.26
CA ASP A 151 7.27 12.22 14.78
C ASP A 151 7.71 10.84 14.30
N VAL A 152 7.22 10.45 13.13
CA VAL A 152 7.57 9.19 12.49
C VAL A 152 8.06 9.48 11.09
N SER A 153 9.27 9.01 10.77
CA SER A 153 9.85 9.23 9.45
C SER A 153 9.09 8.48 8.37
N ASP A 154 9.03 9.10 7.22
CA ASP A 154 8.61 8.44 6.00
C ASP A 154 9.64 7.39 5.59
N THR A 155 9.19 6.25 5.09
CA THR A 155 10.11 5.15 4.78
C THR A 155 9.65 4.29 3.62
N TRP A 156 10.58 3.48 3.12
CA TRP A 156 10.30 2.47 2.11
C TRP A 156 9.59 1.26 2.72
N LEU A 157 8.73 0.64 1.89
CA LEU A 157 8.04 -0.60 2.23
C LEU A 157 8.27 -1.64 1.16
N LEU A 158 8.31 -2.90 1.59
CA LEU A 158 8.28 -4.06 0.71
C LEU A 158 7.09 -4.92 1.10
N ARG A 159 6.31 -5.37 0.11
CA ARG A 159 5.07 -6.11 0.34
C ARG A 159 4.96 -7.33 -0.56
N PRO A 160 5.45 -8.51 -0.16
CA PRO A 160 5.05 -9.78 -0.74
C PRO A 160 3.56 -10.03 -0.47
N GLN A 161 2.84 -10.49 -1.48
CA GLN A 161 1.40 -10.72 -1.41
C GLN A 161 1.00 -12.02 -2.14
N LEU A 162 0.11 -12.76 -1.51
CA LEU A 162 -0.66 -13.85 -2.10
C LEU A 162 -2.10 -13.37 -2.28
N LYS A 163 -2.72 -13.72 -3.40
CA LYS A 163 -4.10 -13.33 -3.66
C LYS A 163 -4.89 -14.44 -4.36
N ALA A 164 -6.17 -14.47 -4.06
CA ALA A 164 -7.18 -15.22 -4.79
C ALA A 164 -8.34 -14.28 -5.14
N GLU A 165 -8.87 -14.42 -6.34
CA GLU A 165 -9.90 -13.58 -6.89
C GLU A 165 -10.92 -14.45 -7.61
N TYR A 166 -12.19 -14.35 -7.24
CA TYR A 166 -13.28 -15.10 -7.84
C TYR A 166 -14.16 -14.18 -8.68
N PHE A 167 -14.34 -14.52 -9.93
CA PHE A 167 -15.17 -13.78 -10.88
C PHE A 167 -16.64 -14.13 -10.67
N LEU A 168 -17.41 -13.23 -10.05
CA LEU A 168 -18.85 -13.32 -9.93
C LEU A 168 -19.51 -13.15 -11.31
N THR A 169 -19.01 -12.17 -12.04
CA THR A 169 -19.35 -11.88 -13.43
C THR A 169 -18.06 -11.63 -14.22
N ARG A 170 -18.15 -11.42 -15.54
CA ARG A 170 -16.97 -11.01 -16.32
C ARG A 170 -16.36 -9.69 -15.87
N LYS A 171 -17.10 -8.85 -15.15
CA LYS A 171 -16.66 -7.50 -14.75
C LYS A 171 -16.48 -7.33 -13.25
N ILE A 172 -17.05 -8.20 -12.43
CA ILE A 172 -17.07 -8.04 -10.97
C ILE A 172 -16.42 -9.26 -10.33
N THR A 173 -15.51 -9.00 -9.40
CA THR A 173 -14.79 -10.03 -8.66
C THR A 173 -14.88 -9.78 -7.16
N VAL A 174 -14.77 -10.86 -6.40
CA VAL A 174 -14.46 -10.82 -4.98
C VAL A 174 -13.01 -11.29 -4.83
N ARG A 175 -12.25 -10.58 -4.01
CA ARG A 175 -10.84 -10.86 -3.77
C ARG A 175 -10.59 -11.12 -2.29
N VAL A 176 -9.73 -12.08 -2.03
CA VAL A 176 -9.06 -12.26 -0.74
C VAL A 176 -7.55 -12.24 -0.97
N SER A 177 -6.81 -11.67 -0.05
CA SER A 177 -5.35 -11.72 -0.12
C SER A 177 -4.74 -11.67 1.26
N GLY A 178 -3.56 -12.29 1.38
CA GLY A 178 -2.67 -12.16 2.51
C GLY A 178 -1.38 -11.49 2.05
N ASP A 179 -0.90 -10.55 2.81
CA ASP A 179 0.38 -9.91 2.55
C ASP A 179 1.15 -9.61 3.84
N TYR A 180 2.45 -9.48 3.68
CA TYR A 180 3.33 -9.07 4.76
C TYR A 180 3.99 -7.76 4.37
N VAL A 181 3.80 -6.72 5.17
CA VAL A 181 4.43 -5.41 4.94
C VAL A 181 5.68 -5.34 5.80
N LEU A 182 6.83 -5.21 5.14
CA LEU A 182 8.13 -4.95 5.76
C LEU A 182 8.36 -3.45 5.73
N THR A 183 8.53 -2.84 6.90
CA THR A 183 8.77 -1.40 7.01
C THR A 183 9.42 -1.05 8.34
N HIS A 184 10.39 -0.13 8.31
CA HIS A 184 11.18 0.25 9.49
C HIS A 184 11.36 1.76 9.52
N PRO A 185 10.31 2.53 9.89
CA PRO A 185 10.44 3.97 10.11
C PRO A 185 11.24 4.28 11.37
N ASP A 186 11.80 5.48 11.44
CA ASP A 186 12.37 6.00 12.66
C ASP A 186 11.31 6.78 13.45
N ILE A 187 11.19 6.52 14.74
CA ILE A 187 10.41 7.32 15.67
C ILE A 187 11.35 8.35 16.31
N VAL A 188 10.95 9.60 16.22
CA VAL A 188 11.69 10.73 16.78
C VAL A 188 10.86 11.34 17.91
N VAL A 189 11.41 11.33 19.11
CA VAL A 189 10.80 11.98 20.28
C VAL A 189 11.65 13.19 20.62
N THR A 190 11.05 14.37 20.60
CA THR A 190 11.69 15.63 20.97
C THR A 190 11.09 16.13 22.27
N THR A 191 11.97 16.44 23.24
CA THR A 191 11.63 17.00 24.56
C THR A 191 12.44 18.27 24.78
N ALA A 192 12.18 19.00 25.86
CA ALA A 192 12.98 20.14 26.27
C ALA A 192 14.45 19.76 26.57
N ALA A 193 14.74 18.50 26.93
CA ALA A 193 16.09 17.99 27.22
C ALA A 193 16.86 17.53 25.97
N GLY A 194 16.20 17.39 24.81
CA GLY A 194 16.81 16.96 23.56
C GLY A 194 15.94 16.04 22.73
N GLN A 195 16.56 15.45 21.71
CA GLN A 195 15.91 14.59 20.73
C GLN A 195 16.46 13.16 20.85
N ILE A 196 15.56 12.19 20.84
CA ILE A 196 15.88 10.76 20.81
C ILE A 196 15.24 10.18 19.56
N SER A 197 16.04 9.45 18.76
CA SER A 197 15.53 8.71 17.61
C SER A 197 15.76 7.23 17.80
N ASN A 198 14.76 6.43 17.47
CA ASN A 198 14.86 4.97 17.50
C ASN A 198 14.18 4.37 16.29
N ARG A 199 14.82 3.36 15.71
CA ARG A 199 14.27 2.60 14.59
C ARG A 199 13.21 1.63 15.09
N TRP A 200 12.04 1.68 14.47
CA TRP A 200 10.90 0.87 14.84
C TRP A 200 10.59 -0.19 13.77
N ASP A 201 10.38 -1.44 14.19
CA ASP A 201 9.84 -2.47 13.30
C ASP A 201 8.32 -2.35 13.23
N ALA A 202 7.84 -1.62 12.23
CA ALA A 202 6.42 -1.45 11.95
C ALA A 202 5.87 -2.51 10.99
N SER A 203 6.58 -3.62 10.83
CA SER A 203 6.15 -4.72 9.96
C SER A 203 4.88 -5.38 10.47
N ASN A 204 4.04 -5.85 9.55
CA ASN A 204 2.76 -6.44 9.92
C ASN A 204 2.19 -7.36 8.83
N PHE A 205 1.33 -8.29 9.27
CA PHE A 205 0.53 -9.13 8.39
C PHE A 205 -0.80 -8.47 8.08
N HIS A 206 -1.22 -8.56 6.83
CA HIS A 206 -2.54 -8.14 6.38
C HIS A 206 -3.33 -9.32 5.84
N ALA A 207 -4.57 -9.43 6.29
CA ALA A 207 -5.61 -10.20 5.63
C ALA A 207 -6.59 -9.24 4.99
N ASN A 208 -6.75 -9.31 3.68
CA ASN A 208 -7.56 -8.36 2.93
C ASN A 208 -8.76 -9.06 2.29
N VAL A 209 -9.89 -8.38 2.31
CA VAL A 209 -11.10 -8.73 1.55
C VAL A 209 -11.51 -7.53 0.72
N GLY A 210 -11.90 -7.75 -0.52
CA GLY A 210 -12.26 -6.65 -1.40
C GLY A 210 -13.10 -7.04 -2.59
N ILE A 211 -13.51 -6.03 -3.32
CA ILE A 211 -14.26 -6.13 -4.56
C ILE A 211 -13.42 -5.52 -5.69
N GLY A 212 -13.38 -6.21 -6.82
CA GLY A 212 -12.74 -5.74 -8.02
C GLY A 212 -13.74 -5.47 -9.14
N VAL A 213 -13.43 -4.48 -9.97
CA VAL A 213 -14.17 -4.16 -11.18
C VAL A 213 -13.23 -4.09 -12.36
N TYR A 214 -13.57 -4.78 -13.43
CA TYR A 214 -12.88 -4.78 -14.72
C TYR A 214 -13.77 -4.07 -15.75
N PRO A 215 -13.76 -2.73 -15.82
CA PRO A 215 -14.75 -1.97 -16.57
C PRO A 215 -14.71 -2.22 -18.08
N PHE A 216 -13.55 -2.57 -18.61
CA PHE A 216 -13.29 -2.75 -20.03
C PHE A 216 -13.24 -4.22 -20.48
N HIS A 217 -13.53 -5.14 -19.59
CA HIS A 217 -13.59 -6.57 -19.91
C HIS A 217 -14.88 -6.86 -20.71
N LYS A 218 -14.75 -7.49 -21.88
CA LYS A 218 -15.88 -7.85 -22.76
C LYS A 218 -16.40 -9.25 -22.46
#